data_d9e923caf0a36896dcc46976cd111a88
#
_entry.id   d9e923caf0a36896dcc46976cd111a88
#
_cell.length_a   1.000
_cell.length_b   1.000
_cell.length_c   1.000
_cell.angle_alpha   90.00
_cell.angle_beta   90.00
_cell.angle_gamma   90.00
#
_symmetry.space_group_name_H-M   'P 1'
#
loop_
_entity.id
_entity.type
_entity.pdbx_description
1 polymer ?
#
loop_
_entity_poly.entity_id
_entity_poly.type
_entity_poly.pdbx_seq_one_letter_code
_entity_poly.pdbx_strand_id
1 'polypeptide(L)'
;GTGQQLVRAVTEARIEAARHANPLTFLPGNIPISDHIGRLLDSGRDFVAGYADLNHFKPYNDHYGYWRGDEMIRLLARLAAAHSDPQRDFVGHVGGDDFLILFQSADWERRCRAIVDNFAAQARELYDAPALLAGGIEAEDRQGQPCFFP
;
A
#
# COMPACT_ATOMS: atom_id res chain seq x y z
N GLY A 1 -34.45 -20.75 5.70
CA GLY A 1 -33.98 -21.69 4.69
C GLY A 1 -32.53 -21.52 4.35
N THR A 2 -31.98 -22.41 3.52
CA THR A 2 -30.56 -22.37 3.15
C THR A 2 -30.16 -21.11 2.39
N GLY A 3 -31.07 -20.54 1.57
CA GLY A 3 -30.79 -19.28 0.86
C GLY A 3 -30.61 -18.10 1.81
N GLN A 4 -31.42 -18.03 2.87
CA GLN A 4 -31.28 -16.97 3.87
C GLN A 4 -30.01 -17.13 4.69
N GLN A 5 -29.62 -18.37 5.00
CA GLN A 5 -28.36 -18.64 5.71
C GLN A 5 -27.16 -18.24 4.87
N LEU A 6 -27.18 -18.49 3.56
CA LEU A 6 -26.09 -18.10 2.66
C LEU A 6 -25.96 -16.58 2.57
N VAL A 7 -27.06 -15.86 2.42
CA VAL A 7 -27.07 -14.39 2.37
C VAL A 7 -26.51 -13.80 3.65
N ARG A 8 -26.90 -14.36 4.82
CA ARG A 8 -26.39 -13.92 6.13
C ARG A 8 -24.88 -14.15 6.23
N ALA A 9 -24.39 -15.31 5.81
CA ALA A 9 -22.96 -15.65 5.86
C ALA A 9 -22.15 -14.72 4.97
N VAL A 10 -22.63 -14.40 3.76
CA VAL A 10 -21.96 -13.45 2.84
C VAL A 10 -21.95 -12.04 3.44
N THR A 11 -23.05 -11.60 4.04
CA THR A 11 -23.14 -10.28 4.68
C THR A 11 -22.19 -10.17 5.88
N GLU A 12 -22.12 -11.20 6.73
CA GLU A 12 -21.19 -11.23 7.86
C GLU A 12 -19.75 -11.22 7.40
N ALA A 13 -19.40 -11.95 6.34
CA ALA A 13 -18.07 -11.94 5.77
C ALA A 13 -17.67 -10.55 5.24
N ARG A 14 -18.60 -9.83 4.61
CA ARG A 14 -18.36 -8.46 4.13
C ARG A 14 -18.15 -7.48 5.28
N ILE A 15 -18.91 -7.59 6.36
CA ILE A 15 -18.76 -6.77 7.55
C ILE A 15 -17.41 -7.04 8.20
N GLU A 16 -17.02 -8.30 8.31
CA GLU A 16 -15.73 -8.69 8.87
C GLU A 16 -14.57 -8.13 8.05
N ALA A 17 -14.63 -8.27 6.72
CA ALA A 17 -13.61 -7.72 5.81
C ALA A 17 -13.51 -6.20 5.94
N ALA A 18 -14.63 -5.49 5.99
CA ALA A 18 -14.66 -4.04 6.15
C ALA A 18 -14.08 -3.60 7.50
N ARG A 19 -14.33 -4.37 8.58
CA ARG A 19 -13.81 -4.09 9.92
C ARG A 19 -12.29 -4.14 9.97
N HIS A 20 -11.66 -5.06 9.21
CA HIS A 20 -10.22 -5.28 9.20
C HIS A 20 -9.51 -4.60 8.03
N ALA A 21 -10.24 -3.85 7.20
CA ALA A 21 -9.65 -3.05 6.13
C ALA A 21 -9.07 -1.75 6.69
N ASN A 22 -8.01 -1.26 6.04
CA ASN A 22 -7.47 0.05 6.37
C ASN A 22 -8.49 1.14 5.97
N PRO A 23 -8.82 2.08 6.87
CA PRO A 23 -9.86 3.08 6.58
C PRO A 23 -9.47 4.08 5.48
N LEU A 24 -8.18 4.25 5.19
CA LEU A 24 -7.72 5.16 4.15
C LEU A 24 -7.74 4.53 2.76
N THR A 25 -7.27 3.30 2.64
CA THR A 25 -7.08 2.62 1.35
C THR A 25 -8.10 1.51 1.09
N PHE A 26 -8.82 1.07 2.10
CA PHE A 26 -9.74 -0.07 2.10
C PHE A 26 -9.07 -1.41 1.77
N LEU A 27 -7.73 -1.44 1.74
CA LEU A 27 -6.98 -2.68 1.60
C LEU A 27 -6.98 -3.47 2.91
N PRO A 28 -6.81 -4.81 2.85
CA PRO A 28 -6.71 -5.62 4.06
C PRO A 28 -5.63 -5.13 5.00
N GLY A 29 -5.94 -5.06 6.28
CA GLY A 29 -5.02 -4.64 7.35
C GLY A 29 -4.26 -5.83 7.95
N ASN A 30 -3.70 -5.61 9.15
CA ASN A 30 -2.78 -6.57 9.79
C ASN A 30 -3.40 -7.94 10.03
N ILE A 31 -4.66 -8.03 10.46
CA ILE A 31 -5.29 -9.31 10.76
C ILE A 31 -5.49 -10.16 9.51
N PRO A 32 -6.14 -9.66 8.43
CA PRO A 32 -6.20 -10.42 7.17
C PRO A 32 -4.83 -10.74 6.57
N ILE A 33 -3.85 -9.84 6.70
CA ILE A 33 -2.48 -10.09 6.23
C ILE A 33 -1.89 -11.31 6.95
N SER A 34 -1.96 -11.33 8.28
CA SER A 34 -1.45 -12.45 9.09
C SER A 34 -2.15 -13.75 8.75
N ASP A 35 -3.47 -13.73 8.59
CA ASP A 35 -4.25 -14.91 8.22
C ASP A 35 -3.85 -15.43 6.84
N HIS A 36 -3.62 -14.54 5.89
CA HIS A 36 -3.22 -14.91 4.53
C HIS A 36 -1.81 -15.53 4.51
N ILE A 37 -0.88 -14.95 5.25
CA ILE A 37 0.48 -15.50 5.40
C ILE A 37 0.40 -16.90 6.01
N GLY A 38 -0.38 -17.08 7.07
CA GLY A 38 -0.57 -18.38 7.71
C GLY A 38 -1.08 -19.43 6.73
N ARG A 39 -2.07 -19.09 5.90
CA ARG A 39 -2.60 -19.99 4.88
C ARG A 39 -1.57 -20.35 3.82
N LEU A 40 -0.75 -19.37 3.38
CA LEU A 40 0.32 -19.64 2.42
C LEU A 40 1.37 -20.57 2.98
N LEU A 41 1.79 -20.36 4.22
CA LEU A 41 2.76 -21.23 4.90
C LEU A 41 2.20 -22.64 5.09
N ASP A 42 0.95 -22.76 5.51
CA ASP A 42 0.31 -24.06 5.70
C ASP A 42 0.10 -24.82 4.40
N SER A 43 -0.13 -24.11 3.29
CA SER A 43 -0.32 -24.75 1.98
C SER A 43 0.96 -25.29 1.37
N GLY A 44 2.12 -24.87 1.88
CA GLY A 44 3.43 -25.22 1.29
C GLY A 44 3.70 -24.61 -0.08
N ARG A 45 2.88 -23.66 -0.53
CA ARG A 45 3.06 -23.00 -1.82
C ARG A 45 4.14 -21.93 -1.73
N ASP A 46 4.88 -21.78 -2.80
CA ASP A 46 5.87 -20.71 -2.92
C ASP A 46 5.19 -19.37 -3.10
N PHE A 47 5.73 -18.36 -2.44
CA PHE A 47 5.31 -16.97 -2.62
C PHE A 47 6.48 -16.02 -2.37
N VAL A 48 6.36 -14.81 -2.88
CA VAL A 48 7.32 -13.73 -2.66
C VAL A 48 6.64 -12.62 -1.87
N ALA A 49 7.23 -12.22 -0.78
CA ALA A 49 6.75 -11.10 0.02
C ALA A 49 7.49 -9.83 -0.41
N GLY A 50 6.75 -8.88 -0.99
CA GLY A 50 7.23 -7.56 -1.31
C GLY A 50 6.79 -6.56 -0.25
N TYR A 51 7.74 -5.88 0.36
CA TYR A 51 7.46 -4.82 1.33
C TYR A 51 7.70 -3.47 0.67
N ALA A 52 6.69 -2.61 0.69
CA ALA A 52 6.76 -1.29 0.07
C ALA A 52 6.53 -0.21 1.11
N ASP A 53 7.40 0.79 1.13
CA ASP A 53 7.23 1.99 1.93
C ASP A 53 7.63 3.23 1.11
N LEU A 54 7.18 4.41 1.56
CA LEU A 54 7.47 5.66 0.88
C LEU A 54 8.76 6.26 1.45
N ASN A 55 9.73 6.51 0.58
CA ASN A 55 10.95 7.20 0.97
C ASN A 55 10.64 8.64 1.39
N HIS A 56 11.21 9.05 2.52
CA HIS A 56 11.10 10.43 3.01
C HIS A 56 9.66 10.89 3.22
N PHE A 57 8.78 9.98 3.66
CA PHE A 57 7.37 10.29 3.86
C PHE A 57 7.14 11.32 4.96
N LYS A 58 7.87 11.23 6.06
CA LYS A 58 7.77 12.21 7.15
C LYS A 58 8.12 13.63 6.69
N PRO A 59 9.26 13.88 6.02
CA PRO A 59 9.56 15.21 5.47
C PRO A 59 8.49 15.69 4.48
N TYR A 60 7.94 14.81 3.67
CA TYR A 60 6.88 15.15 2.74
C TYR A 60 5.64 15.64 3.49
N ASN A 61 5.19 14.91 4.51
CA ASN A 61 4.05 15.30 5.35
C ASN A 61 4.30 16.62 6.09
N ASP A 62 5.51 16.81 6.61
CA ASP A 62 5.87 18.04 7.31
C ASP A 62 5.83 19.25 6.39
N HIS A 63 6.16 19.07 5.11
CA HIS A 63 6.18 20.14 4.13
C HIS A 63 4.80 20.42 3.52
N TYR A 64 4.06 19.39 3.12
CA TYR A 64 2.78 19.52 2.41
C TYR A 64 1.55 19.26 3.27
N GLY A 65 1.70 18.66 4.45
CA GLY A 65 0.61 18.28 5.32
C GLY A 65 0.05 16.89 5.03
N TYR A 66 -0.77 16.40 5.95
CA TYR A 66 -1.30 15.03 5.91
C TYR A 66 -2.26 14.78 4.76
N TRP A 67 -2.94 15.82 4.26
CA TRP A 67 -3.83 15.67 3.11
C TRP A 67 -3.09 15.14 1.89
N ARG A 68 -1.97 15.75 1.54
CA ARG A 68 -1.14 15.29 0.41
C ARG A 68 -0.42 13.99 0.73
N GLY A 69 -0.02 13.78 1.98
CA GLY A 69 0.52 12.50 2.43
C GLY A 69 -0.47 11.37 2.21
N ASP A 70 -1.74 11.56 2.54
CA ASP A 70 -2.80 10.59 2.30
C ASP A 70 -2.98 10.31 0.81
N GLU A 71 -2.85 11.32 -0.05
CA GLU A 71 -2.89 11.13 -1.50
C GLU A 71 -1.72 10.28 -2.02
N MET A 72 -0.54 10.43 -1.45
CA MET A 72 0.61 9.57 -1.75
C MET A 72 0.32 8.10 -1.38
N ILE A 73 -0.24 7.89 -0.20
CA ILE A 73 -0.61 6.55 0.28
C ILE A 73 -1.66 5.93 -0.64
N ARG A 74 -2.69 6.70 -1.02
CA ARG A 74 -3.72 6.23 -1.94
C ARG A 74 -3.16 5.91 -3.33
N LEU A 75 -2.22 6.70 -3.81
CA LEU A 75 -1.54 6.43 -5.08
C LEU A 75 -0.80 5.09 -5.03
N LEU A 76 -0.01 4.86 -3.98
CA LEU A 76 0.71 3.59 -3.83
C LEU A 76 -0.26 2.41 -3.72
N ALA A 77 -1.33 2.54 -2.96
CA ALA A 77 -2.36 1.51 -2.82
C ALA A 77 -3.00 1.17 -4.17
N ARG A 78 -3.36 2.18 -4.94
CA ARG A 78 -3.96 2.00 -6.26
C ARG A 78 -3.03 1.30 -7.23
N LEU A 79 -1.76 1.68 -7.25
CA LEU A 79 -0.77 1.07 -8.12
C LEU A 79 -0.44 -0.37 -7.70
N ALA A 80 -0.32 -0.61 -6.40
CA ALA A 80 -0.10 -1.96 -5.88
C ALA A 80 -1.25 -2.90 -6.28
N ALA A 81 -2.49 -2.44 -6.13
CA ALA A 81 -3.65 -3.21 -6.54
C ALA A 81 -3.72 -3.40 -8.06
N ALA A 82 -3.45 -2.34 -8.83
CA ALA A 82 -3.54 -2.39 -10.30
C ALA A 82 -2.51 -3.31 -10.93
N HIS A 83 -1.32 -3.41 -10.34
CA HIS A 83 -0.22 -4.21 -10.89
C HIS A 83 -0.05 -5.57 -10.21
N SER A 84 -0.95 -5.95 -9.33
CA SER A 84 -1.02 -7.28 -8.75
C SER A 84 -2.05 -8.14 -9.48
N ASP A 85 -1.85 -9.45 -9.47
CA ASP A 85 -2.83 -10.39 -10.02
C ASP A 85 -3.97 -10.57 -9.00
N PRO A 86 -5.22 -10.21 -9.34
CA PRO A 86 -6.31 -10.24 -8.35
C PRO A 86 -6.67 -11.65 -7.87
N GLN A 87 -6.26 -12.68 -8.59
CA GLN A 87 -6.55 -14.07 -8.21
C GLN A 87 -5.37 -14.75 -7.48
N ARG A 88 -4.14 -14.31 -7.75
CA ARG A 88 -2.93 -14.98 -7.26
C ARG A 88 -2.18 -14.18 -6.20
N ASP A 89 -2.29 -12.87 -6.25
CA ASP A 89 -1.54 -11.99 -5.38
C ASP A 89 -2.45 -11.40 -4.29
N PHE A 90 -1.84 -11.01 -3.19
CA PHE A 90 -2.55 -10.38 -2.08
C PHE A 90 -1.84 -9.06 -1.73
N VAL A 91 -2.60 -7.98 -1.65
CA VAL A 91 -2.09 -6.66 -1.29
C VAL A 91 -2.66 -6.28 0.06
N GLY A 92 -1.80 -5.91 1.00
CA GLY A 92 -2.19 -5.46 2.33
C GLY A 92 -1.58 -4.12 2.68
N HIS A 93 -2.30 -3.34 3.49
CA HIS A 93 -1.84 -2.08 4.04
C HIS A 93 -1.55 -2.26 5.53
N VAL A 94 -0.27 -2.36 5.87
CA VAL A 94 0.18 -2.60 7.24
C VAL A 94 -0.15 -1.42 8.14
N GLY A 95 0.08 -0.20 7.65
CA GLY A 95 -0.22 1.04 8.35
C GLY A 95 0.69 2.17 7.90
N GLY A 96 0.27 3.41 8.12
CA GLY A 96 1.03 4.56 7.66
C GLY A 96 1.35 4.47 6.18
N ASP A 97 2.63 4.46 5.84
CA ASP A 97 3.14 4.34 4.47
C ASP A 97 3.64 2.93 4.12
N ASP A 98 3.32 1.92 4.94
CA ASP A 98 3.84 0.56 4.79
C ASP A 98 2.80 -0.36 4.16
N PHE A 99 3.21 -1.05 3.10
CA PHE A 99 2.40 -2.01 2.34
C PHE A 99 3.12 -3.35 2.23
N LEU A 100 2.33 -4.41 2.14
CA LEU A 100 2.85 -5.75 1.90
C LEU A 100 2.12 -6.36 0.71
N ILE A 101 2.89 -6.90 -0.25
CA ILE A 101 2.34 -7.63 -1.38
C ILE A 101 2.85 -9.05 -1.32
N LEU A 102 1.93 -10.02 -1.31
CA LEU A 102 2.26 -11.44 -1.31
C LEU A 102 2.02 -11.96 -2.72
N PHE A 103 3.11 -12.17 -3.46
CA PHE A 103 3.05 -12.58 -4.85
C PHE A 103 3.07 -14.09 -4.98
N GLN A 104 2.13 -14.64 -5.72
CA GLN A 104 2.18 -15.99 -6.25
C GLN A 104 2.22 -15.99 -7.78
N SER A 105 2.14 -14.81 -8.40
CA SER A 105 2.31 -14.65 -9.85
C SER A 105 3.77 -14.85 -10.25
N ALA A 106 3.99 -15.51 -11.37
CA ALA A 106 5.35 -15.81 -11.86
C ALA A 106 6.11 -14.56 -12.28
N ASP A 107 5.40 -13.52 -12.72
CA ASP A 107 5.96 -12.26 -13.21
C ASP A 107 6.02 -11.17 -12.14
N TRP A 108 6.19 -11.55 -10.88
CA TRP A 108 6.20 -10.63 -9.74
C TRP A 108 7.26 -9.54 -9.86
N GLU A 109 8.44 -9.84 -10.42
CA GLU A 109 9.50 -8.84 -10.61
C GLU A 109 9.07 -7.73 -11.55
N ARG A 110 8.43 -8.08 -12.68
CA ARG A 110 7.88 -7.11 -13.62
C ARG A 110 6.79 -6.27 -12.96
N ARG A 111 5.95 -6.88 -12.13
CA ARG A 111 4.89 -6.19 -11.40
C ARG A 111 5.45 -5.21 -10.38
N CYS A 112 6.47 -5.61 -9.62
CA CYS A 112 7.18 -4.71 -8.70
C CYS A 112 7.77 -3.52 -9.45
N ARG A 113 8.41 -3.74 -10.57
CA ARG A 113 9.01 -2.68 -11.38
C ARG A 113 7.95 -1.72 -11.91
N ALA A 114 6.82 -2.25 -12.36
CA ALA A 114 5.70 -1.42 -12.83
C ALA A 114 5.16 -0.53 -11.72
N ILE A 115 5.03 -1.05 -10.50
CA ILE A 115 4.58 -0.26 -9.34
C ILE A 115 5.57 0.88 -9.08
N VAL A 116 6.87 0.58 -9.00
CA VAL A 116 7.90 1.58 -8.71
C VAL A 116 7.96 2.65 -9.80
N ASP A 117 7.98 2.25 -11.05
CA ASP A 117 8.12 3.19 -12.17
C ASP A 117 6.88 4.08 -12.32
N ASN A 118 5.70 3.52 -12.20
CA ASN A 118 4.46 4.29 -12.28
C ASN A 118 4.29 5.21 -11.06
N PHE A 119 4.70 4.75 -9.89
CA PHE A 119 4.68 5.58 -8.70
C PHE A 119 5.62 6.78 -8.88
N ALA A 120 6.86 6.56 -9.30
CA ALA A 120 7.81 7.64 -9.54
C ALA A 120 7.29 8.67 -10.53
N ALA A 121 6.64 8.23 -11.62
CA ALA A 121 6.09 9.11 -12.63
C ALA A 121 4.87 9.90 -12.12
N GLN A 122 3.93 9.23 -11.43
CA GLN A 122 2.66 9.85 -11.01
C GLN A 122 2.79 10.66 -9.72
N ALA A 123 3.70 10.29 -8.82
CA ALA A 123 3.92 11.00 -7.57
C ALA A 123 4.40 12.45 -7.78
N ARG A 124 5.02 12.73 -8.92
CA ARG A 124 5.48 14.08 -9.25
C ARG A 124 4.36 15.10 -9.23
N GLU A 125 3.14 14.71 -9.56
CA GLU A 125 1.97 15.58 -9.54
C GLU A 125 1.59 16.04 -8.13
N LEU A 126 2.08 15.36 -7.10
CA LEU A 126 1.83 15.67 -5.69
C LEU A 126 2.92 16.58 -5.09
N TYR A 127 3.87 17.03 -5.91
CA TYR A 127 4.87 18.03 -5.54
C TYR A 127 4.54 19.36 -6.21
N ASP A 128 4.87 20.46 -5.53
CA ASP A 128 4.72 21.77 -6.11
C ASP A 128 5.86 22.10 -7.11
N ALA A 129 5.68 23.15 -7.91
CA ALA A 129 6.67 23.51 -8.92
C ALA A 129 8.06 23.87 -8.35
N PRO A 130 8.18 24.61 -7.22
CA PRO A 130 9.50 24.87 -6.63
C PRO A 130 10.23 23.59 -6.21
N ALA A 131 9.55 22.61 -5.62
CA ALA A 131 10.16 21.34 -5.24
C ALA A 131 10.60 20.52 -6.44
N LEU A 132 9.80 20.49 -7.51
CA LEU A 132 10.15 19.80 -8.76
C LEU A 132 11.38 20.43 -9.42
N LEU A 133 11.48 21.75 -9.44
CA LEU A 133 12.64 22.46 -9.98
C LEU A 133 13.90 22.24 -9.14
N ALA A 134 13.77 22.16 -7.82
CA ALA A 134 14.88 21.90 -6.92
C ALA A 134 15.29 20.41 -6.88
N GLY A 135 14.43 19.51 -7.39
CA GLY A 135 14.65 18.07 -7.34
C GLY A 135 14.32 17.42 -6.01
N GLY A 136 13.63 18.15 -5.10
CA GLY A 136 13.24 17.64 -3.80
C GLY A 136 12.68 18.73 -2.89
N ILE A 137 12.53 18.44 -1.63
CA ILE A 137 11.97 19.33 -0.62
C ILE A 137 12.95 19.61 0.51
N GLU A 138 12.83 20.79 1.13
CA GLU A 138 13.53 21.12 2.36
C GLU A 138 12.62 20.83 3.55
N ALA A 139 13.15 20.12 4.54
CA ALA A 139 12.45 19.78 5.76
C ALA A 139 13.45 19.53 6.88
N GLU A 140 12.95 19.17 8.06
CA GLU A 140 13.80 18.75 9.18
C GLU A 140 13.89 17.23 9.23
N ASP A 141 15.07 16.70 9.57
CA ASP A 141 15.23 15.27 9.85
C ASP A 141 14.66 14.91 11.24
N ARG A 142 14.83 13.65 11.67
CA ARG A 142 14.30 13.17 12.94
C ARG A 142 14.95 13.83 14.16
N GLN A 143 16.13 14.42 13.99
CA GLN A 143 16.86 15.15 15.02
C GLN A 143 16.55 16.65 15.02
N GLY A 144 15.63 17.11 14.16
CA GLY A 144 15.29 18.52 14.03
C GLY A 144 16.28 19.36 13.24
N GLN A 145 17.20 18.72 12.52
CA GLN A 145 18.17 19.41 11.67
C GLN A 145 17.59 19.66 10.29
N PRO A 146 17.83 20.85 9.69
CA PRO A 146 17.39 21.12 8.32
C PRO A 146 18.05 20.15 7.34
N CYS A 147 17.24 19.54 6.46
CA CYS A 147 17.70 18.59 5.43
C CYS A 147 16.97 18.83 4.12
N PHE A 148 17.64 18.46 3.02
CA PHE A 148 17.05 18.43 1.69
C PHE A 148 16.76 16.98 1.30
N PHE A 149 15.51 16.69 0.89
CA PHE A 149 15.06 15.35 0.50
C PHE A 149 14.66 15.38 -0.97
N PRO A 150 15.41 14.65 -1.84
CA PRO A 150 15.11 14.56 -3.26
C PRO A 150 13.86 13.76 -3.60
#